data_4c297bef91d6434c6c434d0317ff9b39
#
_entry.id   4c297bef91d6434c6c434d0317ff9b39
#
_cell.length_a   1.000
_cell.length_b   1.000
_cell.length_c   1.000
_cell.angle_alpha   90.00
_cell.angle_beta   90.00
_cell.angle_gamma   90.00
#
_symmetry.space_group_name_H-M   'P 1'
#
loop_
_entity.id
_entity.type
_entity.pdbx_description
1 polymer ?
#
loop_
_entity_poly.entity_id
_entity_poly.type
_entity_poly.pdbx_seq_one_letter_code
_entity_poly.pdbx_strand_id
1 'polypeptide(L)'
;MIENETIKHQLNHRAIRAFKDQTLSEEQLTTLYEVARHTATSMFMQQFSILHITDEEKRKQIREITGQKYVGANGDLFIFVIDLYRNKQIRKQMGNDDGRLHTMDIFFQAFQDTMLAVQNVIKAAESMGLGIVPLGTVNDDPKVMLKVLDLPELTYPALGLQVGVPDQEPQLKPRLPLEFTTFENEYPRDFEVSELKDYDEIVQTYYDLRDANRRIDSFTNQINGKKLNTHQNKRDDIVEAIHSQGLALDFN
;
A
#
# COMPACT_ATOMS: atom_id res chain seq x y z
N MET A 1 -20.57 -20.25 0.22
CA MET A 1 -19.31 -19.67 0.78
C MET A 1 -19.45 -19.69 2.30
N ILE A 2 -18.35 -19.94 3.03
CA ILE A 2 -18.37 -19.85 4.50
C ILE A 2 -18.53 -18.37 4.90
N GLU A 3 -19.38 -18.09 5.87
CA GLU A 3 -19.66 -16.74 6.35
C GLU A 3 -19.30 -16.62 7.85
N ASN A 4 -18.54 -15.59 8.17
CA ASN A 4 -18.31 -15.10 9.54
C ASN A 4 -17.98 -13.59 9.47
N GLU A 5 -17.90 -12.92 10.62
CA GLU A 5 -17.68 -11.47 10.64
C GLU A 5 -16.36 -11.04 9.95
N THR A 6 -15.29 -11.81 10.13
CA THR A 6 -14.01 -11.53 9.48
C THR A 6 -14.14 -11.57 7.95
N ILE A 7 -14.74 -12.63 7.42
CA ILE A 7 -14.94 -12.80 5.97
C ILE A 7 -15.87 -11.71 5.43
N LYS A 8 -16.94 -11.38 6.13
CA LYS A 8 -17.84 -10.28 5.75
C LYS A 8 -17.10 -8.95 5.62
N HIS A 9 -16.26 -8.58 6.58
CA HIS A 9 -15.44 -7.37 6.51
C HIS A 9 -14.47 -7.41 5.31
N GLN A 10 -13.83 -8.56 5.06
CA GLN A 10 -12.90 -8.71 3.94
C GLN A 10 -13.59 -8.55 2.58
N LEU A 11 -14.75 -9.16 2.40
CA LEU A 11 -15.53 -9.10 1.16
C LEU A 11 -16.19 -7.73 0.93
N ASN A 12 -16.40 -6.97 2.00
CA ASN A 12 -17.04 -5.66 1.96
C ASN A 12 -16.04 -4.48 1.92
N HIS A 13 -14.78 -4.76 1.64
CA HIS A 13 -13.72 -3.76 1.56
C HIS A 13 -14.02 -2.63 0.57
N ARG A 14 -13.90 -1.38 1.05
CA ARG A 14 -14.02 -0.16 0.25
C ARG A 14 -12.93 0.84 0.61
N ALA A 15 -12.26 1.42 -0.38
CA ALA A 15 -11.31 2.50 -0.15
C ALA A 15 -12.05 3.82 0.14
N ILE A 16 -11.90 4.36 1.34
CA ILE A 16 -12.48 5.61 1.81
C ILE A 16 -11.51 6.76 1.54
N ARG A 17 -12.00 7.86 0.97
CA ARG A 17 -11.21 9.05 0.62
C ARG A 17 -11.77 10.35 1.21
N ALA A 18 -12.89 10.27 1.92
CA ALA A 18 -13.39 11.35 2.76
C ALA A 18 -13.51 10.84 4.20
N PHE A 19 -12.89 11.57 5.12
CA PHE A 19 -12.85 11.25 6.54
C PHE A 19 -13.37 12.42 7.34
N LYS A 20 -14.05 12.15 8.44
CA LYS A 20 -14.42 13.18 9.41
C LYS A 20 -13.16 13.81 10.03
N ASP A 21 -13.27 15.06 10.45
CA ASP A 21 -12.21 15.75 11.19
C ASP A 21 -12.14 15.21 12.63
N GLN A 22 -11.57 14.01 12.72
CA GLN A 22 -11.41 13.27 13.95
C GLN A 22 -10.19 12.36 13.84
N THR A 23 -9.30 12.41 14.82
CA THR A 23 -8.18 11.49 14.96
C THR A 23 -8.62 10.19 15.64
N LEU A 24 -7.86 9.14 15.47
CA LEU A 24 -8.04 7.87 16.17
C LEU A 24 -7.77 8.04 17.68
N SER A 25 -8.46 7.27 18.51
CA SER A 25 -8.14 7.18 19.94
C SER A 25 -6.81 6.46 20.17
N GLU A 26 -6.17 6.69 21.32
CA GLU A 26 -4.94 5.96 21.70
C GLU A 26 -5.15 4.45 21.73
N GLU A 27 -6.33 3.98 22.13
CA GLU A 27 -6.68 2.56 22.13
C GLU A 27 -6.73 2.00 20.68
N GLN A 28 -7.34 2.74 19.75
CA GLN A 28 -7.38 2.36 18.33
C GLN A 28 -5.97 2.33 17.74
N LEU A 29 -5.16 3.37 17.98
CA LEU A 29 -3.77 3.44 17.50
C LEU A 29 -2.95 2.27 18.05
N THR A 30 -3.00 2.02 19.34
CA THR A 30 -2.29 0.91 19.99
C THR A 30 -2.73 -0.43 19.40
N THR A 31 -4.03 -0.62 19.17
CA THR A 31 -4.57 -1.84 18.55
C THR A 31 -4.00 -2.05 17.16
N LEU A 32 -3.95 -1.00 16.33
CA LEU A 32 -3.39 -1.09 14.98
C LEU A 32 -1.89 -1.44 15.00
N TYR A 33 -1.11 -0.84 15.90
CA TYR A 33 0.31 -1.14 16.05
C TYR A 33 0.54 -2.58 16.54
N GLU A 34 -0.25 -3.04 17.50
CA GLU A 34 -0.17 -4.41 18.01
C GLU A 34 -0.51 -5.44 16.90
N VAL A 35 -1.55 -5.19 16.11
CA VAL A 35 -1.90 -6.05 14.98
C VAL A 35 -0.78 -6.07 13.93
N ALA A 36 -0.18 -4.91 13.63
CA ALA A 36 0.94 -4.85 12.70
C ALA A 36 2.11 -5.71 13.18
N ARG A 37 2.55 -5.53 14.43
CA ARG A 37 3.71 -6.26 14.98
C ARG A 37 3.48 -7.77 15.17
N HIS A 38 2.22 -8.23 15.20
CA HIS A 38 1.87 -9.65 15.24
C HIS A 38 1.73 -10.30 13.85
N THR A 39 2.07 -9.56 12.80
CA THR A 39 2.11 -10.10 11.44
C THR A 39 3.30 -11.05 11.28
N ALA A 40 3.09 -12.11 10.50
CA ALA A 40 4.19 -13.01 10.12
C ALA A 40 5.27 -12.26 9.34
N THR A 41 6.53 -12.56 9.63
CA THR A 41 7.68 -12.00 8.92
C THR A 41 8.66 -13.08 8.48
N SER A 42 9.34 -12.83 7.38
CA SER A 42 10.37 -13.71 6.83
C SER A 42 11.48 -13.94 7.88
N MET A 43 11.77 -15.21 8.17
CA MET A 43 12.80 -15.64 9.12
C MET A 43 12.71 -14.95 10.50
N PHE A 44 11.54 -14.45 10.89
CA PHE A 44 11.34 -13.68 12.14
C PHE A 44 12.17 -12.39 12.21
N MET A 45 12.58 -11.82 11.07
CA MET A 45 13.47 -10.65 11.03
C MET A 45 12.77 -9.31 11.27
N GLN A 46 11.42 -9.26 11.22
CA GLN A 46 10.60 -8.10 11.54
C GLN A 46 11.05 -6.81 10.82
N GLN A 47 11.15 -6.89 9.50
CA GLN A 47 11.86 -5.95 8.62
C GLN A 47 10.99 -4.77 8.17
N PHE A 48 10.11 -4.28 9.02
CA PHE A 48 9.32 -3.08 8.73
C PHE A 48 9.20 -2.17 9.94
N SER A 49 8.87 -0.92 9.68
CA SER A 49 8.50 0.09 10.68
C SER A 49 7.30 0.90 10.20
N ILE A 50 6.61 1.55 11.12
CA ILE A 50 5.48 2.41 10.84
C ILE A 50 5.80 3.82 11.32
N LEU A 51 5.70 4.79 10.44
CA LEU A 51 5.73 6.21 10.79
C LEU A 51 4.29 6.71 10.86
N HIS A 52 3.85 7.18 12.01
CA HIS A 52 2.61 7.92 12.17
C HIS A 52 2.90 9.41 11.95
N ILE A 53 2.36 9.98 10.88
CA ILE A 53 2.65 11.36 10.48
C ILE A 53 1.64 12.29 11.15
N THR A 54 2.05 12.91 12.25
CA THR A 54 1.23 13.87 13.03
C THR A 54 1.62 15.32 12.76
N ASP A 55 2.83 15.58 12.25
CA ASP A 55 3.30 16.92 11.89
C ASP A 55 2.57 17.45 10.66
N GLU A 56 1.89 18.59 10.79
CA GLU A 56 1.04 19.16 9.75
C GLU A 56 1.82 19.60 8.50
N GLU A 57 3.06 20.07 8.66
CA GLU A 57 3.88 20.44 7.50
C GLU A 57 4.32 19.20 6.71
N LYS A 58 4.71 18.11 7.39
CA LYS A 58 5.00 16.83 6.74
C LYS A 58 3.74 16.27 6.05
N ARG A 59 2.57 16.32 6.69
CA ARG A 59 1.28 15.91 6.08
C ARG A 59 1.00 16.69 4.80
N LYS A 60 1.25 18.01 4.82
CA LYS A 60 1.08 18.88 3.65
C LYS A 60 2.07 18.50 2.53
N GLN A 61 3.35 18.34 2.84
CA GLN A 61 4.37 17.96 1.85
C GLN A 61 4.06 16.59 1.22
N ILE A 62 3.61 15.60 2.01
CA ILE A 62 3.17 14.30 1.50
C ILE A 62 1.93 14.45 0.59
N ARG A 63 0.99 15.31 0.95
CA ARG A 63 -0.18 15.63 0.10
C ARG A 63 0.23 16.22 -1.25
N GLU A 64 1.22 17.11 -1.26
CA GLU A 64 1.76 17.70 -2.48
C GLU A 64 2.42 16.66 -3.38
N ILE A 65 3.21 15.72 -2.81
CA ILE A 65 3.83 14.62 -3.54
C ILE A 65 2.77 13.71 -4.17
N THR A 66 1.75 13.35 -3.40
CA THR A 66 0.69 12.44 -3.87
C THR A 66 -0.28 13.08 -4.86
N GLY A 67 -0.33 14.41 -4.93
CA GLY A 67 -1.29 15.17 -5.73
C GLY A 67 -2.75 14.96 -5.34
N GLN A 68 -3.02 14.35 -4.16
CA GLN A 68 -4.37 13.97 -3.73
C GLN A 68 -4.81 14.78 -2.51
N LYS A 69 -5.82 15.62 -2.67
CA LYS A 69 -6.27 16.59 -1.66
C LYS A 69 -6.67 15.98 -0.31
N TYR A 70 -7.11 14.74 -0.27
CA TYR A 70 -7.54 14.06 0.96
C TYR A 70 -6.38 13.49 1.78
N VAL A 71 -5.21 13.28 1.17
CA VAL A 71 -4.06 12.68 1.87
C VAL A 71 -3.57 13.59 2.99
N GLY A 72 -3.55 13.06 4.20
CA GLY A 72 -3.16 13.81 5.40
C GLY A 72 -4.06 15.01 5.73
N ALA A 73 -5.26 15.13 5.13
CA ALA A 73 -6.20 16.21 5.47
C ALA A 73 -6.92 15.92 6.79
N ASN A 74 -7.69 14.83 6.84
CA ASN A 74 -8.42 14.36 8.01
C ASN A 74 -8.06 12.90 8.31
N GLY A 75 -8.30 12.46 9.54
CA GLY A 75 -7.88 11.13 10.02
C GLY A 75 -6.38 11.04 10.24
N ASP A 76 -5.87 9.82 10.38
CA ASP A 76 -4.47 9.54 10.69
C ASP A 76 -3.74 9.00 9.47
N LEU A 77 -2.51 9.50 9.24
CA LEU A 77 -1.66 9.12 8.12
C LEU A 77 -0.48 8.29 8.61
N PHE A 78 -0.37 7.08 8.07
CA PHE A 78 0.74 6.18 8.34
C PHE A 78 1.56 5.94 7.09
N ILE A 79 2.88 5.87 7.25
CA ILE A 79 3.80 5.39 6.21
C ILE A 79 4.45 4.09 6.70
N PHE A 80 4.22 3.02 5.97
CA PHE A 80 4.86 1.73 6.21
C PHE A 80 6.19 1.71 5.47
N VAL A 81 7.24 1.46 6.22
CA VAL A 81 8.62 1.57 5.78
C VAL A 81 9.28 0.21 5.82
N ILE A 82 9.93 -0.20 4.73
CA ILE A 82 10.93 -1.25 4.75
C ILE A 82 12.05 -0.80 5.68
N ASP A 83 12.38 -1.59 6.68
CA ASP A 83 13.36 -1.22 7.71
C ASP A 83 14.42 -2.31 7.89
N LEU A 84 15.47 -2.21 7.14
CA LEU A 84 16.69 -3.00 7.30
C LEU A 84 17.77 -2.23 8.08
N TYR A 85 17.57 -0.94 8.35
CA TYR A 85 18.49 -0.13 9.14
C TYR A 85 18.68 -0.67 10.56
N ARG A 86 17.58 -0.99 11.25
CA ARG A 86 17.64 -1.59 12.59
C ARG A 86 18.44 -2.90 12.58
N ASN A 87 18.21 -3.77 11.61
CA ASN A 87 18.92 -5.04 11.48
C ASN A 87 20.41 -4.82 11.17
N LYS A 88 20.73 -3.80 10.36
CA LYS A 88 22.14 -3.39 10.11
C LYS A 88 22.82 -2.94 11.40
N GLN A 89 22.15 -2.10 12.21
CA GLN A 89 22.74 -1.64 13.48
C GLN A 89 23.02 -2.81 14.43
N ILE A 90 22.12 -3.79 14.51
CA ILE A 90 22.34 -5.03 15.30
C ILE A 90 23.57 -5.78 14.78
N ARG A 91 23.61 -6.08 13.47
CA ARG A 91 24.74 -6.83 12.86
C ARG A 91 26.07 -6.11 13.05
N LYS A 92 26.10 -4.79 12.84
CA LYS A 92 27.31 -3.97 13.03
C LYS A 92 27.82 -4.03 14.48
N GLN A 93 26.93 -3.90 15.47
CA GLN A 93 27.33 -3.96 16.88
C GLN A 93 27.80 -5.37 17.29
N MET A 94 27.31 -6.41 16.63
CA MET A 94 27.74 -7.79 16.85
C MET A 94 28.93 -8.23 15.97
N GLY A 95 29.49 -7.31 15.16
CA GLY A 95 30.65 -7.58 14.33
C GLY A 95 30.42 -8.50 13.14
N ASN A 96 29.18 -8.56 12.61
CA ASN A 96 28.78 -9.48 11.54
C ASN A 96 28.06 -8.77 10.36
N ASP A 97 28.50 -7.57 10.00
CA ASP A 97 27.95 -6.84 8.85
C ASP A 97 28.73 -7.20 7.58
N ASP A 98 28.21 -8.16 6.81
CA ASP A 98 28.82 -8.73 5.61
C ASP A 98 28.20 -8.20 4.30
N GLY A 99 27.34 -7.18 4.37
CA GLY A 99 26.66 -6.59 3.22
C GLY A 99 25.40 -7.34 2.76
N ARG A 100 25.01 -8.44 3.38
CA ARG A 100 23.83 -9.24 2.99
C ARG A 100 22.53 -8.41 2.97
N LEU A 101 22.38 -7.43 3.85
CA LEU A 101 21.18 -6.59 3.93
C LEU A 101 20.98 -5.66 2.72
N HIS A 102 21.99 -5.51 1.88
CA HIS A 102 21.93 -4.68 0.67
C HIS A 102 21.41 -5.43 -0.56
N THR A 103 21.18 -6.74 -0.47
CA THR A 103 20.77 -7.56 -1.63
C THR A 103 19.30 -7.41 -1.97
N MET A 104 18.96 -7.66 -3.24
CA MET A 104 17.57 -7.68 -3.73
C MET A 104 16.72 -8.73 -3.01
N ASP A 105 17.29 -9.90 -2.69
CA ASP A 105 16.60 -10.96 -1.95
C ASP A 105 16.07 -10.45 -0.60
N ILE A 106 16.92 -9.79 0.21
CA ILE A 106 16.51 -9.27 1.52
C ILE A 106 15.54 -8.08 1.38
N PHE A 107 15.76 -7.21 0.39
CA PHE A 107 14.83 -6.13 0.08
C PHE A 107 13.43 -6.68 -0.24
N PHE A 108 13.36 -7.73 -1.07
CA PHE A 108 12.10 -8.34 -1.48
C PHE A 108 11.37 -9.00 -0.29
N GLN A 109 12.10 -9.70 0.58
CA GLN A 109 11.53 -10.24 1.82
C GLN A 109 10.97 -9.14 2.73
N ALA A 110 11.71 -8.05 2.92
CA ALA A 110 11.27 -6.92 3.74
C ALA A 110 10.06 -6.19 3.13
N PHE A 111 9.99 -6.10 1.81
CA PHE A 111 8.82 -5.59 1.11
C PHE A 111 7.59 -6.46 1.35
N GLN A 112 7.72 -7.78 1.25
CA GLN A 112 6.63 -8.73 1.53
C GLN A 112 6.15 -8.61 2.98
N ASP A 113 7.06 -8.59 3.96
CA ASP A 113 6.74 -8.40 5.38
C ASP A 113 5.93 -7.11 5.59
N THR A 114 6.37 -6.03 4.97
CA THR A 114 5.71 -4.72 5.05
C THR A 114 4.28 -4.78 4.49
N MET A 115 4.08 -5.41 3.33
CA MET A 115 2.75 -5.52 2.70
C MET A 115 1.79 -6.39 3.51
N LEU A 116 2.27 -7.45 4.13
CA LEU A 116 1.48 -8.28 5.04
C LEU A 116 1.02 -7.48 6.26
N ALA A 117 1.91 -6.68 6.85
CA ALA A 117 1.58 -5.82 7.99
C ALA A 117 0.53 -4.76 7.61
N VAL A 118 0.67 -4.11 6.45
CA VAL A 118 -0.33 -3.17 5.92
C VAL A 118 -1.70 -3.83 5.83
N GLN A 119 -1.79 -5.00 5.20
CA GLN A 119 -3.07 -5.67 5.00
C GLN A 119 -3.71 -6.11 6.33
N ASN A 120 -2.91 -6.52 7.31
CA ASN A 120 -3.40 -6.83 8.66
C ASN A 120 -4.01 -5.59 9.33
N VAL A 121 -3.31 -4.46 9.28
CA VAL A 121 -3.80 -3.18 9.84
C VAL A 121 -5.08 -2.73 9.13
N ILE A 122 -5.18 -2.87 7.81
CA ILE A 122 -6.40 -2.56 7.05
C ILE A 122 -7.57 -3.35 7.62
N LYS A 123 -7.42 -4.65 7.82
CA LYS A 123 -8.51 -5.51 8.32
C LYS A 123 -8.90 -5.19 9.75
N ALA A 124 -7.93 -4.89 10.60
CA ALA A 124 -8.21 -4.44 11.97
C ALA A 124 -8.97 -3.10 11.97
N ALA A 125 -8.54 -2.12 11.18
CA ALA A 125 -9.22 -0.84 11.08
C ALA A 125 -10.67 -1.00 10.60
N GLU A 126 -10.90 -1.75 9.52
CA GLU A 126 -12.24 -2.01 9.00
C GLU A 126 -13.13 -2.74 10.02
N SER A 127 -12.59 -3.68 10.81
CA SER A 127 -13.34 -4.38 11.86
C SER A 127 -13.76 -3.47 13.01
N MET A 128 -13.05 -2.36 13.21
CA MET A 128 -13.41 -1.31 14.18
C MET A 128 -14.36 -0.25 13.60
N GLY A 129 -14.88 -0.44 12.39
CA GLY A 129 -15.74 0.53 11.70
C GLY A 129 -15.01 1.74 11.12
N LEU A 130 -13.68 1.69 11.05
CA LEU A 130 -12.88 2.75 10.45
C LEU A 130 -12.81 2.60 8.92
N GLY A 131 -12.70 3.73 8.24
CA GLY A 131 -12.40 3.78 6.81
C GLY A 131 -10.89 3.78 6.58
N ILE A 132 -10.47 3.22 5.45
CA ILE A 132 -9.05 3.18 5.06
C ILE A 132 -8.86 3.49 3.58
N VAL A 133 -7.68 3.96 3.22
CA VAL A 133 -7.19 3.98 1.84
C VAL A 133 -5.68 3.74 1.79
N PRO A 134 -5.23 2.70 1.07
CA PRO A 134 -3.81 2.50 0.76
C PRO A 134 -3.34 3.54 -0.26
N LEU A 135 -2.15 4.09 -0.06
CA LEU A 135 -1.59 5.20 -0.82
C LEU A 135 -0.29 4.79 -1.52
N GLY A 136 -0.41 4.13 -2.68
CA GLY A 136 0.75 3.86 -3.55
C GLY A 136 1.38 5.13 -4.12
N THR A 137 0.65 6.24 -4.10
CA THR A 137 1.09 7.56 -4.55
C THR A 137 2.17 8.21 -3.67
N VAL A 138 2.49 7.65 -2.51
CA VAL A 138 3.70 8.05 -1.75
C VAL A 138 4.98 7.85 -2.56
N ASN A 139 4.94 7.03 -3.60
CA ASN A 139 6.03 6.80 -4.54
C ASN A 139 5.94 7.64 -5.82
N ASP A 140 5.06 8.63 -5.91
CA ASP A 140 4.93 9.47 -7.12
C ASP A 140 6.11 10.46 -7.28
N ASP A 141 6.83 10.77 -6.19
CA ASP A 141 8.16 11.40 -6.19
C ASP A 141 9.02 10.78 -5.08
N PRO A 142 9.63 9.61 -5.33
CA PRO A 142 10.28 8.82 -4.28
C PRO A 142 11.50 9.53 -3.68
N LYS A 143 12.25 10.31 -4.47
CA LYS A 143 13.42 11.06 -3.99
C LYS A 143 13.04 12.18 -3.02
N VAL A 144 11.93 12.87 -3.30
CA VAL A 144 11.41 13.92 -2.40
C VAL A 144 10.78 13.28 -1.17
N MET A 145 10.07 12.16 -1.31
CA MET A 145 9.49 11.45 -0.18
C MET A 145 10.55 10.98 0.83
N LEU A 146 11.67 10.43 0.37
CA LEU A 146 12.80 10.06 1.24
C LEU A 146 13.29 11.23 2.08
N LYS A 147 13.39 12.44 1.47
CA LYS A 147 13.83 13.66 2.17
C LYS A 147 12.79 14.17 3.16
N VAL A 148 11.51 14.20 2.78
CA VAL A 148 10.41 14.64 3.65
C VAL A 148 10.31 13.78 4.90
N LEU A 149 10.49 12.47 4.75
CA LEU A 149 10.44 11.52 5.86
C LEU A 149 11.76 11.45 6.65
N ASP A 150 12.85 12.02 6.12
CA ASP A 150 14.21 11.97 6.72
C ASP A 150 14.64 10.53 7.04
N LEU A 151 14.51 9.66 6.03
CA LEU A 151 14.75 8.23 6.20
C LEU A 151 16.25 7.90 6.15
N PRO A 152 16.77 7.09 7.11
CA PRO A 152 18.14 6.62 7.06
C PRO A 152 18.38 5.61 5.93
N GLU A 153 19.64 5.30 5.64
CA GLU A 153 20.01 4.23 4.73
C GLU A 153 19.30 2.91 5.08
N LEU A 154 19.13 2.02 4.10
CA LEU A 154 18.46 0.73 4.26
C LEU A 154 17.01 0.83 4.75
N THR A 155 16.35 1.95 4.47
CA THR A 155 14.91 2.12 4.67
C THR A 155 14.25 2.68 3.41
N TYR A 156 12.97 2.33 3.18
CA TYR A 156 12.23 2.83 2.02
C TYR A 156 10.71 2.90 2.32
N PRO A 157 10.01 3.98 1.94
CA PRO A 157 8.57 4.12 2.15
C PRO A 157 7.80 3.22 1.16
N ALA A 158 7.39 2.03 1.62
CA ALA A 158 6.75 1.03 0.76
C ALA A 158 5.32 1.42 0.38
N LEU A 159 4.53 1.85 1.37
CA LEU A 159 3.12 2.21 1.17
C LEU A 159 2.66 3.20 2.25
N GLY A 160 1.84 4.16 1.85
CA GLY A 160 1.07 4.96 2.80
C GLY A 160 -0.27 4.30 3.11
N LEU A 161 -0.80 4.58 4.29
CA LEU A 161 -2.15 4.18 4.69
C LEU A 161 -2.81 5.34 5.44
N GLN A 162 -3.95 5.79 4.96
CA GLN A 162 -4.77 6.73 5.71
C GLN A 162 -5.93 5.98 6.34
N VAL A 163 -6.17 6.26 7.62
CA VAL A 163 -7.20 5.62 8.46
C VAL A 163 -7.99 6.70 9.17
N GLY A 164 -9.30 6.54 9.31
CA GLY A 164 -10.12 7.51 10.03
C GLY A 164 -11.59 7.12 10.07
N VAL A 165 -12.39 7.95 10.72
CA VAL A 165 -13.85 7.78 10.71
C VAL A 165 -14.36 8.12 9.31
N PRO A 166 -15.05 7.20 8.59
CA PRO A 166 -15.50 7.44 7.23
C PRO A 166 -16.55 8.56 7.16
N ASP A 167 -16.43 9.42 6.14
CA ASP A 167 -17.40 10.46 5.81
C ASP A 167 -17.97 10.27 4.39
N GLN A 168 -17.96 9.05 3.91
CA GLN A 168 -18.56 8.63 2.64
C GLN A 168 -18.90 7.15 2.65
N GLU A 169 -19.84 6.76 1.82
CA GLU A 169 -20.20 5.36 1.58
C GLU A 169 -20.07 5.04 0.08
N PRO A 170 -18.87 4.67 -0.40
CA PRO A 170 -18.67 4.33 -1.79
C PRO A 170 -19.30 2.98 -2.15
N GLN A 171 -19.67 2.82 -3.42
CA GLN A 171 -20.12 1.54 -3.96
C GLN A 171 -19.07 0.45 -3.80
N LEU A 172 -19.51 -0.80 -3.61
CA LEU A 172 -18.61 -1.95 -3.65
C LEU A 172 -18.10 -2.15 -5.09
N LYS A 173 -16.78 -2.13 -5.21
CA LYS A 173 -16.13 -2.27 -6.51
C LYS A 173 -16.24 -3.71 -7.02
N PRO A 174 -16.64 -3.95 -8.28
CA PRO A 174 -16.59 -5.29 -8.86
C PRO A 174 -15.16 -5.86 -8.83
N ARG A 175 -15.06 -7.16 -8.82
CA ARG A 175 -13.80 -7.90 -8.85
C ARG A 175 -13.79 -8.81 -10.06
N LEU A 176 -12.59 -9.02 -10.60
CA LEU A 176 -12.38 -9.98 -11.69
C LEU A 176 -12.87 -11.36 -11.26
N PRO A 177 -13.60 -12.10 -12.12
CA PRO A 177 -14.07 -13.45 -11.80
C PRO A 177 -12.91 -14.39 -11.42
N LEU A 178 -13.21 -15.40 -10.60
CA LEU A 178 -12.19 -16.31 -10.04
C LEU A 178 -11.41 -17.06 -11.13
N GLU A 179 -12.05 -17.42 -12.22
CA GLU A 179 -11.44 -18.11 -13.37
C GLU A 179 -10.27 -17.33 -14.00
N PHE A 180 -10.19 -16.00 -13.80
CA PHE A 180 -9.08 -15.17 -14.28
C PHE A 180 -8.01 -14.89 -13.23
N THR A 181 -8.19 -15.37 -12.00
CA THR A 181 -7.28 -15.06 -10.88
C THR A 181 -6.85 -16.26 -10.07
N THR A 182 -7.48 -17.43 -10.30
CA THR A 182 -7.25 -18.62 -9.47
C THR A 182 -7.12 -19.85 -10.37
N PHE A 183 -5.95 -20.45 -10.35
CA PHE A 183 -5.61 -21.59 -11.21
C PHE A 183 -5.08 -22.74 -10.36
N GLU A 184 -5.27 -23.97 -10.82
CA GLU A 184 -4.78 -25.16 -10.17
C GLU A 184 -3.49 -25.64 -10.86
N ASN A 185 -2.41 -25.72 -10.08
CA ASN A 185 -1.07 -26.20 -10.45
C ASN A 185 -0.34 -25.35 -11.50
N GLU A 186 -0.98 -24.94 -12.60
CA GLU A 186 -0.34 -24.28 -13.73
C GLU A 186 -1.04 -22.96 -14.09
N TYR A 187 -0.27 -22.00 -14.59
CA TYR A 187 -0.81 -20.76 -15.11
C TYR A 187 -1.23 -20.95 -16.58
N PRO A 188 -2.51 -20.71 -16.96
CA PRO A 188 -2.96 -20.79 -18.33
C PRO A 188 -2.25 -19.71 -19.19
N ARG A 189 -1.85 -20.09 -20.39
CA ARG A 189 -1.17 -19.16 -21.32
C ARG A 189 -2.09 -18.59 -22.39
N ASP A 190 -3.15 -19.32 -22.69
CA ASP A 190 -4.14 -18.93 -23.68
C ASP A 190 -5.16 -17.99 -22.99
N PHE A 191 -5.29 -16.78 -23.53
CA PHE A 191 -6.18 -15.77 -23.02
C PHE A 191 -6.70 -14.90 -24.18
N GLU A 192 -8.01 -14.81 -24.29
CA GLU A 192 -8.67 -13.96 -25.28
C GLU A 192 -9.42 -12.80 -24.58
N VAL A 193 -9.19 -11.57 -25.03
CA VAL A 193 -9.84 -10.37 -24.47
C VAL A 193 -11.38 -10.48 -24.47
N SER A 194 -11.95 -11.20 -25.45
CA SER A 194 -13.37 -11.44 -25.54
C SER A 194 -13.99 -12.20 -24.36
N GLU A 195 -13.17 -12.95 -23.60
CA GLU A 195 -13.60 -13.68 -22.40
C GLU A 195 -13.99 -12.73 -21.25
N LEU A 196 -13.52 -11.48 -21.29
CA LEU A 196 -13.82 -10.46 -20.28
C LEU A 196 -15.06 -9.61 -20.60
N LYS A 197 -15.79 -9.91 -21.67
CA LYS A 197 -16.95 -9.10 -22.10
C LYS A 197 -17.98 -8.90 -21.01
N ASP A 198 -18.41 -9.96 -20.35
CA ASP A 198 -19.43 -9.90 -19.30
C ASP A 198 -18.93 -9.10 -18.09
N TYR A 199 -17.64 -9.23 -17.75
CA TYR A 199 -17.03 -8.44 -16.69
C TYR A 199 -16.92 -6.96 -17.07
N ASP A 200 -16.59 -6.65 -18.31
CA ASP A 200 -16.57 -5.27 -18.82
C ASP A 200 -17.95 -4.60 -18.70
N GLU A 201 -19.03 -5.32 -19.00
CA GLU A 201 -20.40 -4.83 -18.85
C GLU A 201 -20.71 -4.51 -17.37
N ILE A 202 -20.30 -5.37 -16.43
CA ILE A 202 -20.45 -5.14 -14.99
C ILE A 202 -19.65 -3.89 -14.56
N VAL A 203 -18.40 -3.77 -14.97
CA VAL A 203 -17.52 -2.64 -14.61
C VAL A 203 -18.07 -1.31 -15.12
N GLN A 204 -18.68 -1.29 -16.30
CA GLN A 204 -19.29 -0.09 -16.85
C GLN A 204 -20.50 0.42 -16.05
N THR A 205 -21.10 -0.38 -15.20
CA THR A 205 -22.18 0.04 -14.30
C THR A 205 -21.66 0.65 -12.99
N TYR A 206 -20.39 0.46 -12.67
CA TYR A 206 -19.76 0.99 -11.47
C TYR A 206 -19.40 2.48 -11.64
N TYR A 207 -19.68 3.28 -10.61
CA TYR A 207 -19.36 4.71 -10.56
C TYR A 207 -18.29 4.96 -9.50
N ASP A 208 -17.25 5.71 -9.86
CA ASP A 208 -16.22 6.14 -8.91
C ASP A 208 -16.59 7.49 -8.28
N LEU A 209 -16.83 7.51 -6.97
CA LEU A 209 -17.19 8.72 -6.23
C LEU A 209 -16.07 9.76 -6.14
N ARG A 210 -14.83 9.46 -6.59
CA ARG A 210 -13.77 10.46 -6.70
C ARG A 210 -14.10 11.54 -7.73
N ASP A 211 -14.86 11.17 -8.74
CA ASP A 211 -15.36 12.06 -9.78
C ASP A 211 -16.86 11.80 -9.90
N ALA A 212 -17.61 12.41 -8.96
CA ALA A 212 -19.07 12.19 -8.85
C ALA A 212 -19.73 12.45 -10.20
N ASN A 213 -20.36 11.43 -10.76
CA ASN A 213 -21.04 11.35 -12.04
C ASN A 213 -20.20 10.86 -13.24
N ARG A 214 -18.94 10.50 -13.09
CA ARG A 214 -18.19 9.84 -14.16
C ARG A 214 -18.31 8.33 -14.07
N ARG A 215 -18.92 7.73 -15.09
CA ARG A 215 -18.93 6.29 -15.28
C ARG A 215 -17.50 5.80 -15.53
N ILE A 216 -17.08 4.75 -14.82
CA ILE A 216 -15.82 4.09 -15.11
C ILE A 216 -15.95 3.34 -16.43
N ASP A 217 -14.95 3.47 -17.28
CA ASP A 217 -14.86 2.72 -18.53
C ASP A 217 -14.68 1.21 -18.27
N SER A 218 -14.87 0.36 -19.28
CA SER A 218 -14.67 -1.07 -19.15
C SER A 218 -13.28 -1.42 -18.58
N PHE A 219 -13.15 -2.58 -17.97
CA PHE A 219 -11.88 -3.03 -17.40
C PHE A 219 -10.80 -3.14 -18.48
N THR A 220 -11.14 -3.76 -19.63
CA THR A 220 -10.21 -3.92 -20.75
C THR A 220 -9.75 -2.58 -21.31
N ASN A 221 -10.65 -1.60 -21.47
CA ASN A 221 -10.29 -0.25 -21.89
C ASN A 221 -9.41 0.47 -20.85
N GLN A 222 -9.60 0.23 -19.55
CA GLN A 222 -8.72 0.80 -18.53
C GLN A 222 -7.31 0.23 -18.61
N ILE A 223 -7.17 -1.08 -18.87
CA ILE A 223 -5.86 -1.73 -19.08
C ILE A 223 -5.18 -1.22 -20.34
N ASN A 224 -5.93 -1.07 -21.44
CA ASN A 224 -5.42 -0.52 -22.71
C ASN A 224 -5.28 1.01 -22.70
N GLY A 225 -5.62 1.66 -21.60
CA GLY A 225 -5.68 3.11 -21.49
C GLY A 225 -4.33 3.76 -21.14
N LYS A 226 -4.32 5.09 -21.18
CA LYS A 226 -3.13 5.93 -20.98
C LYS A 226 -2.39 5.69 -19.64
N LYS A 227 -3.05 5.10 -18.64
CA LYS A 227 -2.44 4.83 -17.32
C LYS A 227 -1.27 3.85 -17.40
N LEU A 228 -1.28 2.94 -18.35
CA LEU A 228 -0.22 1.95 -18.58
C LEU A 228 0.68 2.29 -19.77
N ASN A 229 0.45 3.42 -20.44
CA ASN A 229 1.34 3.86 -21.50
C ASN A 229 2.68 4.32 -20.93
N THR A 230 3.75 4.03 -21.67
CA THR A 230 5.08 4.56 -21.34
C THR A 230 5.05 6.09 -21.41
N HIS A 231 5.36 6.74 -20.32
CA HIS A 231 5.54 8.19 -20.21
C HIS A 231 6.54 8.47 -19.09
N GLN A 232 7.34 9.51 -19.25
CA GLN A 232 8.27 9.92 -18.21
C GLN A 232 7.51 10.60 -17.07
N ASN A 233 7.73 10.13 -15.86
CA ASN A 233 7.24 10.75 -14.64
C ASN A 233 8.25 10.50 -13.50
N LYS A 234 8.11 11.24 -12.40
CA LYS A 234 9.05 11.12 -11.27
C LYS A 234 9.02 9.74 -10.59
N ARG A 235 7.94 8.99 -10.76
CA ARG A 235 7.81 7.63 -10.24
C ARG A 235 8.79 6.65 -10.92
N ASP A 236 9.28 6.97 -12.12
CA ASP A 236 10.29 6.16 -12.82
C ASP A 236 11.63 6.14 -12.07
N ASP A 237 11.84 7.09 -11.14
CA ASP A 237 13.03 7.17 -10.28
C ASP A 237 13.00 6.16 -9.09
N ILE A 238 11.98 5.30 -8.97
CA ILE A 238 11.85 4.34 -7.85
C ILE A 238 13.12 3.49 -7.69
N VAL A 239 13.65 2.94 -8.77
CA VAL A 239 14.86 2.08 -8.71
C VAL A 239 16.05 2.86 -8.21
N GLU A 240 16.27 4.07 -8.76
CA GLU A 240 17.37 4.94 -8.32
C GLU A 240 17.22 5.35 -6.85
N ALA A 241 16.01 5.65 -6.40
CA ALA A 241 15.72 5.98 -5.01
C ALA A 241 15.98 4.80 -4.06
N ILE A 242 15.60 3.59 -4.44
CA ILE A 242 15.88 2.35 -3.70
C ILE A 242 17.40 2.14 -3.61
N HIS A 243 18.12 2.23 -4.72
CA HIS A 243 19.58 2.08 -4.75
C HIS A 243 20.30 3.17 -3.95
N SER A 244 19.79 4.42 -3.97
CA SER A 244 20.37 5.52 -3.17
C SER A 244 20.28 5.29 -1.67
N GLN A 245 19.33 4.45 -1.22
CA GLN A 245 19.20 3.99 0.15
C GLN A 245 20.05 2.75 0.46
N GLY A 246 20.85 2.29 -0.49
CA GLY A 246 21.68 1.09 -0.33
C GLY A 246 20.87 -0.22 -0.36
N LEU A 247 19.66 -0.20 -0.89
CA LEU A 247 18.74 -1.34 -0.99
C LEU A 247 18.81 -1.97 -2.38
N ALA A 248 18.52 -3.27 -2.47
CA ALA A 248 18.41 -4.04 -3.72
C ALA A 248 19.66 -3.96 -4.61
N LEU A 249 20.84 -3.86 -3.99
CA LEU A 249 22.12 -3.90 -4.68
C LEU A 249 22.51 -5.36 -4.89
N ASP A 250 22.51 -5.82 -6.12
CA ASP A 250 23.07 -7.13 -6.46
C ASP A 250 24.60 -6.99 -6.55
N PHE A 251 25.27 -7.61 -5.60
CA PHE A 251 26.72 -7.79 -5.68
C PHE A 251 26.97 -9.03 -6.54
N ASN A 252 27.36 -8.82 -7.79
CA ASN A 252 27.88 -9.86 -8.67
C ASN A 252 29.32 -10.22 -8.28
#